data_404062a534219a88df197eb6c3e10c42
#
_entry.id   404062a534219a88df197eb6c3e10c42
#
_cell.length_a   1.000
_cell.length_b   1.000
_cell.length_c   1.000
_cell.angle_alpha   90.00
_cell.angle_beta   90.00
_cell.angle_gamma   90.00
#
_symmetry.space_group_name_H-M   'P 1'
#
loop_
_entity.id
_entity.type
_entity.pdbx_description
1 polymer ?
#
loop_
_entity_poly.entity_id
_entity_poly.type
_entity_poly.pdbx_seq_one_letter_code
_entity_poly.pdbx_strand_id
1 'polypeptide(L)'
;MKFRLRHIYCHEAPLSEEINQEKAQQLIIDSYQFLESSDDVIRTVLYSDSPNLIDELSIAECNYEKANSELEELVERIKSKTKEHPLSYSDFSYLNKWKEYREERAKCDSSVDKDNYLPLYYQKSLERTTRILIKELKEDFKYELKR
;
A
#
# COMPACT_ATOMS: atom_id res chain seq x y z
N MET A 1 -38.79 -3.66 -5.76
CA MET A 1 -38.71 -4.43 -7.02
C MET A 1 -37.27 -4.87 -7.35
N LYS A 2 -36.27 -4.00 -7.21
CA LYS A 2 -34.83 -4.27 -7.52
C LYS A 2 -34.21 -5.44 -6.72
N PHE A 3 -34.51 -5.55 -5.42
CA PHE A 3 -34.02 -6.65 -4.58
C PHE A 3 -34.51 -8.04 -4.98
N ARG A 4 -35.72 -8.14 -5.49
CA ARG A 4 -36.34 -9.41 -5.90
C ARG A 4 -35.66 -9.97 -7.16
N LEU A 5 -35.37 -9.11 -8.14
CA LEU A 5 -34.66 -9.50 -9.36
C LEU A 5 -33.25 -10.01 -9.02
N ARG A 6 -32.51 -9.31 -8.17
CA ARG A 6 -31.19 -9.73 -7.75
C ARG A 6 -31.20 -11.08 -7.01
N HIS A 7 -32.18 -11.28 -6.13
CA HIS A 7 -32.30 -12.56 -5.42
C HIS A 7 -32.54 -13.72 -6.39
N ILE A 8 -33.41 -13.52 -7.39
CA ILE A 8 -33.69 -14.51 -8.43
C ILE A 8 -32.40 -14.83 -9.23
N TYR A 9 -31.64 -13.84 -9.67
CA TYR A 9 -30.44 -14.06 -10.49
C TYR A 9 -29.24 -14.61 -9.72
N CYS A 10 -29.13 -14.35 -8.42
CA CYS A 10 -28.03 -14.86 -7.62
C CYS A 10 -28.29 -16.23 -6.98
N HIS A 11 -29.56 -16.58 -6.73
CA HIS A 11 -29.91 -17.76 -5.95
C HIS A 11 -30.89 -18.74 -6.65
N GLU A 12 -31.65 -18.24 -7.59
CA GLU A 12 -32.61 -19.06 -8.35
C GLU A 12 -32.25 -18.93 -9.83
N ALA A 13 -31.57 -19.89 -10.43
CA ALA A 13 -31.28 -19.87 -11.86
C ALA A 13 -32.60 -19.63 -12.62
N PRO A 14 -32.78 -18.49 -13.29
CA PRO A 14 -34.07 -18.16 -13.92
C PRO A 14 -34.21 -18.99 -15.18
N LEU A 15 -35.02 -20.03 -15.11
CA LEU A 15 -35.31 -20.88 -16.27
C LEU A 15 -36.27 -20.20 -17.27
N SER A 16 -36.83 -19.01 -16.96
CA SER A 16 -37.94 -18.45 -17.71
C SER A 16 -37.91 -16.95 -18.05
N GLU A 17 -36.87 -16.19 -17.64
CA GLU A 17 -36.76 -14.79 -18.04
C GLU A 17 -35.66 -14.56 -19.08
N GLU A 18 -36.04 -14.14 -20.28
CA GLU A 18 -35.07 -13.68 -21.28
C GLU A 18 -34.45 -12.35 -20.83
N ILE A 19 -33.14 -12.36 -20.64
CA ILE A 19 -32.34 -11.14 -20.39
C ILE A 19 -32.04 -10.51 -21.76
N ASN A 20 -32.79 -9.48 -22.13
CA ASN A 20 -32.43 -8.66 -23.28
C ASN A 20 -31.31 -7.68 -22.91
N GLN A 21 -30.72 -7.04 -23.93
CA GLN A 21 -29.58 -6.14 -23.77
C GLN A 21 -29.88 -4.96 -22.81
N GLU A 22 -31.10 -4.40 -22.84
CA GLU A 22 -31.50 -3.31 -21.95
C GLU A 22 -31.57 -3.75 -20.47
N LYS A 23 -32.16 -4.94 -20.21
CA LYS A 23 -32.19 -5.50 -18.87
C LYS A 23 -30.79 -5.80 -18.34
N ALA A 24 -29.88 -6.30 -19.18
CA ALA A 24 -28.50 -6.54 -18.82
C ALA A 24 -27.78 -5.23 -18.47
N GLN A 25 -27.92 -4.19 -19.28
CA GLN A 25 -27.34 -2.86 -18.99
C GLN A 25 -27.91 -2.28 -17.70
N GLN A 26 -29.22 -2.36 -17.47
CA GLN A 26 -29.82 -1.86 -16.25
C GLN A 26 -29.35 -2.61 -15.01
N LEU A 27 -29.15 -3.94 -15.11
CA LEU A 27 -28.59 -4.75 -14.01
C LEU A 27 -27.15 -4.34 -13.68
N ILE A 28 -26.34 -4.03 -14.68
CA ILE A 28 -24.96 -3.53 -14.47
C ILE A 28 -25.01 -2.19 -13.74
N ILE A 29 -25.82 -1.25 -14.20
CA ILE A 29 -25.99 0.07 -13.57
C ILE A 29 -26.49 -0.07 -12.13
N ASP A 30 -27.52 -0.88 -11.89
CA ASP A 30 -28.08 -1.11 -10.57
C ASP A 30 -27.06 -1.78 -9.62
N SER A 31 -26.24 -2.68 -10.16
CA SER A 31 -25.16 -3.34 -9.41
C SER A 31 -24.08 -2.34 -9.02
N TYR A 32 -23.70 -1.46 -9.93
CA TYR A 32 -22.70 -0.41 -9.67
C TYR A 32 -23.20 0.56 -8.59
N GLN A 33 -24.43 1.07 -8.73
CA GLN A 33 -25.04 1.93 -7.72
C GLN A 33 -25.17 1.28 -6.35
N PHE A 34 -25.44 -0.05 -6.33
CA PHE A 34 -25.48 -0.80 -5.08
C PHE A 34 -24.10 -0.90 -4.43
N LEU A 35 -23.04 -1.12 -5.22
CA LEU A 35 -21.68 -1.17 -4.72
C LEU A 35 -21.25 0.19 -4.16
N GLU A 36 -21.50 1.29 -4.88
CA GLU A 36 -21.23 2.65 -4.39
C GLU A 36 -21.96 2.93 -3.08
N SER A 37 -23.28 2.67 -3.05
CA SER A 37 -24.10 2.90 -1.84
C SER A 37 -23.66 2.01 -0.66
N SER A 38 -23.20 0.78 -0.95
CA SER A 38 -22.67 -0.12 0.09
C SER A 38 -21.34 0.36 0.62
N ASP A 39 -20.46 0.86 -0.25
CA ASP A 39 -19.18 1.44 0.13
C ASP A 39 -19.37 2.68 1.03
N ASP A 40 -20.30 3.57 0.67
CA ASP A 40 -20.66 4.73 1.49
C ASP A 40 -21.22 4.34 2.87
N VAL A 41 -22.07 3.31 2.93
CA VAL A 41 -22.59 2.80 4.21
C VAL A 41 -21.46 2.16 5.03
N ILE A 42 -20.61 1.36 4.40
CA ILE A 42 -19.45 0.75 5.07
C ILE A 42 -18.52 1.83 5.60
N ARG A 43 -18.22 2.85 4.79
CA ARG A 43 -17.41 4.00 5.21
C ARG A 43 -18.05 4.73 6.39
N THR A 44 -19.36 5.02 6.30
CA THR A 44 -20.08 5.74 7.36
C THR A 44 -20.14 4.93 8.65
N VAL A 45 -20.43 3.63 8.57
CA VAL A 45 -20.64 2.79 9.77
C VAL A 45 -19.33 2.34 10.40
N LEU A 46 -18.33 1.94 9.58
CA LEU A 46 -17.05 1.42 10.10
C LEU A 46 -16.04 2.53 10.40
N TYR A 47 -16.18 3.70 9.76
CA TYR A 47 -15.22 4.79 9.84
C TYR A 47 -15.83 6.11 10.36
N SER A 48 -17.08 6.08 10.86
CA SER A 48 -17.72 7.26 11.46
C SER A 48 -16.90 7.83 12.63
N ASP A 49 -16.22 6.97 13.38
CA ASP A 49 -15.34 7.36 14.48
C ASP A 49 -13.87 7.61 14.03
N SER A 50 -13.58 7.36 12.76
CA SER A 50 -12.27 7.61 12.15
C SER A 50 -12.44 8.22 10.76
N PRO A 51 -12.94 9.46 10.67
CA PRO A 51 -13.15 10.12 9.38
C PRO A 51 -11.88 10.29 8.55
N ASN A 52 -10.71 10.00 9.13
CA ASN A 52 -9.40 10.27 8.57
C ASN A 52 -8.62 9.01 8.11
N LEU A 53 -9.22 7.81 8.07
CA LEU A 53 -8.43 6.61 7.74
C LEU A 53 -7.88 6.66 6.31
N ILE A 54 -8.63 7.21 5.36
CA ILE A 54 -8.18 7.42 3.97
C ILE A 54 -7.09 8.50 3.94
N ASP A 55 -7.28 9.57 4.71
CA ASP A 55 -6.29 10.63 4.84
C ASP A 55 -5.03 10.10 5.54
N GLU A 56 -5.18 9.27 6.58
CA GLU A 56 -4.04 8.62 7.24
C GLU A 56 -3.28 7.68 6.32
N LEU A 57 -3.96 6.90 5.47
CA LEU A 57 -3.31 6.05 4.48
C LEU A 57 -2.53 6.89 3.47
N SER A 58 -3.16 7.92 2.91
CA SER A 58 -2.51 8.83 1.95
C SER A 58 -1.30 9.55 2.58
N ILE A 59 -1.40 9.96 3.84
CA ILE A 59 -0.28 10.54 4.59
C ILE A 59 0.83 9.51 4.79
N ALA A 60 0.49 8.26 5.14
CA ALA A 60 1.47 7.20 5.33
C ALA A 60 2.21 6.84 4.04
N GLU A 61 1.50 6.77 2.91
CA GLU A 61 2.07 6.59 1.57
C GLU A 61 3.04 7.72 1.23
N CYS A 62 2.61 8.97 1.38
CA CYS A 62 3.45 10.13 1.14
C CYS A 62 4.70 10.16 2.03
N ASN A 63 4.57 9.76 3.30
CA ASN A 63 5.70 9.69 4.23
C ASN A 63 6.69 8.59 3.84
N TYR A 64 6.18 7.43 3.40
CA TYR A 64 7.03 6.37 2.88
C TYR A 64 7.77 6.79 1.61
N GLU A 65 7.08 7.41 0.64
CA GLU A 65 7.71 7.91 -0.58
C GLU A 65 8.83 8.91 -0.28
N LYS A 66 8.60 9.85 0.64
CA LYS A 66 9.63 10.79 1.12
C LYS A 66 10.82 10.08 1.75
N ALA A 67 10.57 9.09 2.61
CA ALA A 67 11.64 8.32 3.24
C ALA A 67 12.42 7.50 2.21
N ASN A 68 11.75 6.92 1.21
CA ASN A 68 12.40 6.17 0.15
C ASN A 68 13.25 7.08 -0.74
N SER A 69 12.77 8.26 -1.11
CA SER A 69 13.55 9.27 -1.85
C SER A 69 14.77 9.74 -1.05
N GLU A 70 14.61 10.01 0.25
CA GLU A 70 15.74 10.36 1.13
C GLU A 70 16.79 9.26 1.19
N LEU A 71 16.36 7.99 1.22
CA LEU A 71 17.28 6.85 1.19
C LEU A 71 18.07 6.79 -0.13
N GLU A 72 17.39 6.95 -1.27
CA GLU A 72 18.03 6.92 -2.58
C GLU A 72 19.05 8.04 -2.74
N GLU A 73 18.70 9.26 -2.36
CA GLU A 73 19.59 10.41 -2.35
C GLU A 73 20.81 10.19 -1.44
N LEU A 74 20.58 9.65 -0.23
CA LEU A 74 21.66 9.33 0.71
C LEU A 74 22.62 8.29 0.13
N VAL A 75 22.09 7.21 -0.45
CA VAL A 75 22.92 6.15 -1.08
C VAL A 75 23.75 6.71 -2.22
N GLU A 76 23.17 7.51 -3.12
CA GLU A 76 23.91 8.12 -4.22
C GLU A 76 24.98 9.11 -3.71
N ARG A 77 24.69 9.86 -2.67
CA ARG A 77 25.64 10.76 -2.03
C ARG A 77 26.80 10.00 -1.40
N ILE A 78 26.53 8.88 -0.71
CA ILE A 78 27.59 8.03 -0.15
C ILE A 78 28.41 7.41 -1.28
N LYS A 79 27.80 6.86 -2.33
CA LYS A 79 28.49 6.30 -3.48
C LYS A 79 29.41 7.32 -4.15
N SER A 80 28.96 8.56 -4.33
CA SER A 80 29.78 9.62 -4.94
C SER A 80 31.01 9.93 -4.09
N LYS A 81 30.84 10.02 -2.78
CA LYS A 81 31.93 10.30 -1.83
C LYS A 81 32.91 9.14 -1.68
N THR A 82 32.43 7.90 -1.70
CA THR A 82 33.26 6.70 -1.55
C THR A 82 34.06 6.36 -2.82
N LYS A 83 33.62 6.76 -4.01
CA LYS A 83 34.39 6.60 -5.26
C LYS A 83 35.75 7.30 -5.23
N GLU A 84 35.89 8.35 -4.44
CA GLU A 84 37.12 9.09 -4.27
C GLU A 84 38.14 8.39 -3.35
N HIS A 85 37.75 7.31 -2.65
CA HIS A 85 38.59 6.58 -1.72
C HIS A 85 38.67 5.07 -2.04
N PRO A 86 39.82 4.58 -2.54
CA PRO A 86 39.98 3.17 -2.97
C PRO A 86 39.89 2.14 -1.84
N LEU A 87 39.83 2.57 -0.57
CA LEU A 87 39.71 1.69 0.60
C LEU A 87 38.28 1.64 1.18
N SER A 88 37.31 2.35 0.61
CA SER A 88 35.99 2.30 1.14
C SER A 88 35.20 1.12 0.57
N TYR A 89 34.66 0.32 1.46
CA TYR A 89 33.74 -0.78 1.16
C TYR A 89 32.43 -0.21 0.63
N SER A 90 32.34 -0.05 -0.70
CA SER A 90 31.17 0.54 -1.35
C SER A 90 30.31 -0.49 -2.08
N ASP A 91 30.29 -1.73 -1.58
CA ASP A 91 29.37 -2.73 -2.10
C ASP A 91 27.98 -2.54 -1.48
N PHE A 92 27.12 -1.87 -2.23
CA PHE A 92 25.70 -1.69 -1.87
C PHE A 92 24.80 -2.82 -2.38
N SER A 93 25.36 -3.97 -2.80
CA SER A 93 24.58 -5.13 -3.28
C SER A 93 23.59 -5.64 -2.23
N TYR A 94 23.91 -5.47 -0.94
CA TYR A 94 23.03 -5.83 0.17
C TYR A 94 21.70 -5.03 0.19
N LEU A 95 21.64 -3.84 -0.44
CA LEU A 95 20.42 -3.04 -0.47
C LEU A 95 19.26 -3.75 -1.17
N ASN A 96 19.54 -4.61 -2.15
CA ASN A 96 18.48 -5.39 -2.80
C ASN A 96 17.86 -6.38 -1.82
N LYS A 97 18.69 -7.13 -1.07
CA LYS A 97 18.23 -8.05 -0.02
C LYS A 97 17.52 -7.31 1.11
N TRP A 98 17.98 -6.10 1.42
CA TRP A 98 17.34 -5.27 2.41
C TRP A 98 15.95 -4.80 1.94
N LYS A 99 15.77 -4.44 0.65
CA LYS A 99 14.46 -4.12 0.09
C LYS A 99 13.50 -5.30 0.21
N GLU A 100 13.94 -6.51 -0.13
CA GLU A 100 13.15 -7.74 0.04
C GLU A 100 12.77 -7.95 1.52
N TYR A 101 13.72 -7.83 2.42
CA TYR A 101 13.46 -7.91 3.87
C TYR A 101 12.44 -6.87 4.34
N ARG A 102 12.56 -5.63 3.89
CA ARG A 102 11.64 -4.55 4.22
C ARG A 102 10.20 -4.90 3.82
N GLU A 103 10.02 -5.38 2.59
CA GLU A 103 8.72 -5.79 2.06
C GLU A 103 8.11 -6.94 2.89
N GLU A 104 8.89 -7.99 3.14
CA GLU A 104 8.44 -9.13 3.94
C GLU A 104 8.13 -8.70 5.40
N ARG A 105 8.95 -7.84 5.97
CA ARG A 105 8.70 -7.27 7.29
C ARG A 105 7.40 -6.47 7.35
N ALA A 106 7.15 -5.64 6.33
CA ALA A 106 5.93 -4.84 6.26
C ALA A 106 4.67 -5.73 6.12
N LYS A 107 4.74 -6.80 5.33
CA LYS A 107 3.67 -7.80 5.26
C LYS A 107 3.41 -8.45 6.61
N CYS A 108 4.45 -8.89 7.31
CA CYS A 108 4.31 -9.48 8.65
C CYS A 108 3.70 -8.50 9.66
N ASP A 109 4.19 -7.25 9.70
CA ASP A 109 3.72 -6.23 10.65
C ASP A 109 2.28 -5.80 10.42
N SER A 110 1.77 -5.94 9.19
CA SER A 110 0.42 -5.54 8.78
C SER A 110 -0.54 -6.71 8.56
N SER A 111 -0.07 -7.95 8.69
CA SER A 111 -0.85 -9.15 8.42
C SER A 111 -2.04 -9.30 9.36
N VAL A 112 -3.21 -9.57 8.79
CA VAL A 112 -4.43 -9.96 9.50
C VAL A 112 -4.58 -11.48 9.43
N ASP A 113 -4.26 -12.07 8.28
CA ASP A 113 -4.15 -13.50 8.04
C ASP A 113 -3.07 -13.74 6.94
N LYS A 114 -2.94 -14.99 6.46
CA LYS A 114 -1.84 -15.37 5.55
C LYS A 114 -1.73 -14.52 4.28
N ASP A 115 -2.85 -14.01 3.77
CA ASP A 115 -2.93 -13.37 2.44
C ASP A 115 -3.45 -11.92 2.50
N ASN A 116 -3.90 -11.46 3.69
CA ASN A 116 -4.49 -10.14 3.88
C ASN A 116 -3.66 -9.29 4.84
N TYR A 117 -3.44 -8.04 4.47
CA TYR A 117 -2.77 -7.05 5.30
C TYR A 117 -3.52 -5.72 5.29
N LEU A 118 -3.33 -4.95 6.36
CA LEU A 118 -3.92 -3.62 6.49
C LEU A 118 -3.02 -2.60 5.80
N PRO A 119 -3.46 -1.95 4.70
CA PRO A 119 -2.62 -1.06 3.90
C PRO A 119 -1.95 0.05 4.72
N LEU A 120 -2.66 0.65 5.66
CA LEU A 120 -2.12 1.68 6.54
C LEU A 120 -0.91 1.20 7.35
N TYR A 121 -1.02 0.01 7.98
CA TYR A 121 0.08 -0.55 8.77
C TYR A 121 1.23 -1.00 7.91
N TYR A 122 0.94 -1.49 6.70
CA TYR A 122 1.95 -1.83 5.70
C TYR A 122 2.80 -0.60 5.35
N GLN A 123 2.18 0.51 4.98
CA GLN A 123 2.88 1.75 4.64
C GLN A 123 3.66 2.32 5.83
N LYS A 124 3.08 2.32 7.03
CA LYS A 124 3.77 2.73 8.26
C LYS A 124 4.99 1.85 8.58
N SER A 125 4.92 0.54 8.31
CA SER A 125 6.06 -0.37 8.51
C SER A 125 7.16 -0.14 7.47
N LEU A 126 6.81 0.06 6.20
CA LEU A 126 7.76 0.42 5.14
C LEU A 126 8.51 1.72 5.49
N GLU A 127 7.79 2.78 5.87
CA GLU A 127 8.39 4.04 6.30
C GLU A 127 9.36 3.84 7.47
N ARG A 128 8.88 3.20 8.54
CA ARG A 128 9.68 2.95 9.76
C ARG A 128 10.97 2.21 9.44
N THR A 129 10.89 1.12 8.69
CA THR A 129 12.05 0.30 8.35
C THR A 129 13.03 1.07 7.46
N THR A 130 12.53 1.88 6.52
CA THR A 130 13.35 2.74 5.67
C THR A 130 14.10 3.79 6.49
N ARG A 131 13.45 4.45 7.46
CA ARG A 131 14.08 5.43 8.34
C ARG A 131 15.15 4.84 9.25
N ILE A 132 14.98 3.57 9.68
CA ILE A 132 16.03 2.85 10.44
C ILE A 132 17.27 2.71 9.59
N LEU A 133 17.16 2.25 8.35
CA LEU A 133 18.32 2.13 7.45
C LEU A 133 18.99 3.48 7.16
N ILE A 134 18.21 4.54 6.93
CA ILE A 134 18.74 5.88 6.74
C ILE A 134 19.60 6.30 7.94
N LYS A 135 19.12 6.02 9.15
CA LYS A 135 19.85 6.33 10.38
C LYS A 135 21.15 5.53 10.48
N GLU A 136 21.10 4.22 10.23
CA GLU A 136 22.27 3.35 10.22
C GLU A 136 23.32 3.82 9.19
N LEU A 137 22.91 4.08 7.95
CA LEU A 137 23.80 4.59 6.92
C LEU A 137 24.42 5.96 7.28
N LYS A 138 23.66 6.86 7.91
CA LYS A 138 24.20 8.15 8.37
C LYS A 138 25.23 8.00 9.48
N GLU A 139 25.07 7.01 10.36
CA GLU A 139 26.06 6.70 11.41
C GLU A 139 27.30 6.02 10.82
N ASP A 140 27.12 5.02 9.99
CA ASP A 140 28.22 4.25 9.39
C ASP A 140 29.11 5.11 8.51
N PHE A 141 28.51 6.02 7.73
CA PHE A 141 29.19 6.90 6.78
C PHE A 141 29.32 8.35 7.25
N LYS A 142 29.24 8.57 8.56
CA LYS A 142 29.25 9.94 9.12
C LYS A 142 30.48 10.77 8.78
N TYR A 143 31.63 10.13 8.58
CA TYR A 143 32.88 10.81 8.26
C TYR A 143 32.95 11.21 6.78
N GLU A 144 32.47 10.33 5.91
CA GLU A 144 32.36 10.55 4.46
C GLU A 144 31.35 11.65 4.15
N LEU A 145 30.24 11.65 4.86
CA LEU A 145 29.16 12.63 4.68
C LEU A 145 29.51 14.04 5.17
N LYS A 146 30.52 14.18 6.06
CA LYS A 146 30.98 15.49 6.58
C LYS A 146 32.05 16.14 5.70
N ARG A 147 32.69 15.40 4.82
CA ARG A 147 33.62 15.91 3.81
C ARG A 147 32.87 16.45 2.61
#